data_c9220ad44bfefdae1b082f67f8b37cd1
#
_entry.id   c9220ad44bfefdae1b082f67f8b37cd1
#
_cell.length_a   1.000
_cell.length_b   1.000
_cell.length_c   1.000
_cell.angle_alpha   90.00
_cell.angle_beta   90.00
_cell.angle_gamma   90.00
#
_symmetry.space_group_name_H-M   'P 1'
#
loop_
_entity.id
_entity.type
_entity.pdbx_description
1 polymer ?
#
loop_
_entity_poly.entity_id
_entity_poly.type
_entity_poly.pdbx_seq_one_letter_code
_entity_poly.pdbx_strand_id
1 'polypeptide(L)'
;MTPELVEQLGRAVTLWSNSGRVFVGRDTRETGEELEEAFGRGVVAAGGNAVLAGVLPTPAVALLALDLGVVITASHNPPEYNGVKLFDDEGRKLTDAAEEEIEALFDVPFAGSPGQVDHVGVAEESYLEHIVERFGTDLSGLELVVDCANGAYSEIAPTAFERLGAEVTAIGCDPDGTNINVGCGATDLSSLQQAVTSSGADLGVAFDGDGDRMLAVDARGEVVDGDQILAILMLHLGVDLVAVTVMANLGLHRLAEERGIRVVTTDVGDRYVLEALRRENGILGGEQSGHLIYLRDHVTGDGLAAALLLCGALGGRTLEKAAAVMPRFPQAKENIRVASKELSEALRQEVDRLNKRFEGHGRVLVRPSGTEPVIRVLAEAETAPEAEEACGTISALVRRELG
;
A
#
# COMPACT_ATOMS: atom_id res chain seq x y z
N MET A 1 20.24 0.90 -6.52
CA MET A 1 19.91 0.55 -7.93
C MET A 1 20.77 1.44 -8.82
N THR A 2 21.29 0.94 -9.97
CA THR A 2 22.11 1.76 -10.88
C THR A 2 21.39 1.94 -12.22
N PRO A 3 21.66 3.03 -12.95
CA PRO A 3 21.06 3.25 -14.27
C PRO A 3 21.33 2.12 -15.26
N GLU A 4 22.53 1.51 -15.22
CA GLU A 4 22.88 0.39 -16.12
C GLU A 4 22.01 -0.84 -15.87
N LEU A 5 21.76 -1.17 -14.59
CA LEU A 5 20.89 -2.29 -14.22
C LEU A 5 19.45 -2.03 -14.66
N VAL A 6 18.96 -0.78 -14.49
CA VAL A 6 17.61 -0.39 -14.87
C VAL A 6 17.44 -0.39 -16.39
N GLU A 7 18.44 0.01 -17.14
CA GLU A 7 18.46 -0.08 -18.61
C GLU A 7 18.43 -1.54 -19.09
N GLN A 8 19.19 -2.43 -18.44
CA GLN A 8 19.12 -3.88 -18.71
C GLN A 8 17.74 -4.45 -18.39
N LEU A 9 17.12 -4.03 -17.28
CA LEU A 9 15.78 -4.44 -16.91
C LEU A 9 14.75 -3.98 -17.95
N GLY A 10 14.80 -2.72 -18.39
CA GLY A 10 13.91 -2.19 -19.43
C GLY A 10 14.00 -2.99 -20.73
N ARG A 11 15.21 -3.37 -21.14
CA ARG A 11 15.42 -4.24 -22.29
C ARG A 11 14.83 -5.65 -22.07
N ALA A 12 15.13 -6.27 -20.94
CA ALA A 12 14.67 -7.62 -20.63
C ALA A 12 13.14 -7.73 -20.56
N VAL A 13 12.50 -6.78 -19.89
CA VAL A 13 11.03 -6.68 -19.78
C VAL A 13 10.38 -6.55 -21.16
N THR A 14 10.95 -5.71 -22.04
CA THR A 14 10.43 -5.53 -23.41
C THR A 14 10.56 -6.81 -24.24
N LEU A 15 11.69 -7.52 -24.12
CA LEU A 15 11.88 -8.81 -24.78
C LEU A 15 10.93 -9.89 -24.26
N TRP A 16 10.70 -9.93 -22.94
CA TRP A 16 9.83 -10.88 -22.28
C TRP A 16 8.37 -10.72 -22.72
N SER A 17 7.87 -9.49 -22.64
CA SER A 17 6.47 -9.19 -22.96
C SER A 17 6.17 -9.19 -24.46
N ASN A 18 7.20 -9.12 -25.31
CA ASN A 18 7.05 -8.81 -26.73
C ASN A 18 6.19 -7.55 -26.94
N SER A 19 6.32 -6.60 -26.01
CA SER A 19 5.47 -5.42 -25.86
C SER A 19 5.84 -4.34 -26.86
N GLY A 20 4.82 -3.69 -27.42
CA GLY A 20 5.01 -2.53 -28.28
C GLY A 20 5.17 -1.23 -27.48
N ARG A 21 4.51 -1.09 -26.31
CA ARG A 21 4.43 0.16 -25.55
C ARG A 21 4.56 -0.09 -24.05
N VAL A 22 5.54 0.54 -23.44
CA VAL A 22 5.78 0.47 -22.00
C VAL A 22 5.53 1.84 -21.38
N PHE A 23 4.54 1.94 -20.50
CA PHE A 23 4.20 3.16 -19.76
C PHE A 23 5.02 3.23 -18.48
N VAL A 24 5.78 4.31 -18.28
CA VAL A 24 6.72 4.45 -17.16
C VAL A 24 6.39 5.70 -16.35
N GLY A 25 6.25 5.56 -15.04
CA GLY A 25 6.15 6.66 -14.10
C GLY A 25 7.08 6.48 -12.92
N ARG A 26 7.19 7.48 -12.06
CA ARG A 26 8.08 7.48 -10.89
C ARG A 26 7.51 8.25 -9.72
N ASP A 27 8.03 8.00 -8.53
CA ASP A 27 7.84 8.89 -7.39
C ASP A 27 8.83 10.09 -7.43
N THR A 28 8.91 10.84 -6.36
CA THR A 28 9.64 12.10 -6.28
C THR A 28 11.12 11.97 -5.89
N ARG A 29 11.66 10.75 -5.75
CA ARG A 29 13.06 10.51 -5.34
C ARG A 29 14.06 11.13 -6.30
N GLU A 30 15.17 11.66 -5.76
CA GLU A 30 16.23 12.33 -6.52
C GLU A 30 16.74 11.50 -7.71
N THR A 31 16.89 10.19 -7.52
CA THR A 31 17.37 9.29 -8.57
C THR A 31 16.31 8.87 -9.57
N GLY A 32 15.04 9.25 -9.35
CA GLY A 32 13.89 8.76 -10.11
C GLY A 32 13.98 9.09 -11.60
N GLU A 33 14.31 10.34 -11.95
CA GLU A 33 14.40 10.80 -13.35
C GLU A 33 15.47 10.06 -14.14
N GLU A 34 16.67 9.94 -13.58
CA GLU A 34 17.77 9.22 -14.22
C GLU A 34 17.42 7.75 -14.47
N LEU A 35 16.74 7.11 -13.50
CA LEU A 35 16.34 5.70 -13.61
C LEU A 35 15.18 5.51 -14.59
N GLU A 36 14.21 6.44 -14.65
CA GLU A 36 13.12 6.45 -15.63
C GLU A 36 13.66 6.54 -17.06
N GLU A 37 14.58 7.48 -17.30
CA GLU A 37 15.27 7.61 -18.59
C GLU A 37 16.08 6.36 -18.95
N ALA A 38 16.81 5.78 -17.98
CA ALA A 38 17.57 4.55 -18.19
C ALA A 38 16.68 3.40 -18.58
N PHE A 39 15.54 3.24 -17.90
CA PHE A 39 14.54 2.22 -18.24
C PHE A 39 14.03 2.42 -19.67
N GLY A 40 13.67 3.66 -20.02
CA GLY A 40 13.23 4.04 -21.37
C GLY A 40 14.25 3.72 -22.46
N ARG A 41 15.55 4.00 -22.21
CA ARG A 41 16.63 3.58 -23.14
C ARG A 41 16.67 2.07 -23.34
N GLY A 42 16.51 1.29 -22.27
CA GLY A 42 16.44 -0.16 -22.34
C GLY A 42 15.28 -0.67 -23.21
N VAL A 43 14.09 -0.10 -23.01
CA VAL A 43 12.88 -0.39 -23.82
C VAL A 43 13.15 -0.12 -25.30
N VAL A 44 13.66 1.05 -25.62
CA VAL A 44 13.99 1.46 -26.99
C VAL A 44 15.03 0.55 -27.63
N ALA A 45 16.06 0.19 -26.88
CA ALA A 45 17.12 -0.70 -27.35
C ALA A 45 16.60 -2.12 -27.69
N ALA A 46 15.48 -2.54 -27.11
CA ALA A 46 14.78 -3.80 -27.41
C ALA A 46 13.66 -3.67 -28.46
N GLY A 47 13.50 -2.50 -29.09
CA GLY A 47 12.52 -2.26 -30.13
C GLY A 47 11.13 -1.85 -29.65
N GLY A 48 10.93 -1.69 -28.34
CA GLY A 48 9.71 -1.19 -27.74
C GLY A 48 9.62 0.34 -27.72
N ASN A 49 8.45 0.90 -27.51
CA ASN A 49 8.22 2.32 -27.35
C ASN A 49 8.02 2.62 -25.87
N ALA A 50 8.88 3.48 -25.31
CA ALA A 50 8.74 3.95 -23.93
C ALA A 50 7.86 5.20 -23.90
N VAL A 51 6.87 5.22 -23.01
CA VAL A 51 6.00 6.37 -22.77
C VAL A 51 6.29 6.84 -21.34
N LEU A 52 7.08 7.90 -21.19
CA LEU A 52 7.53 8.45 -19.91
C LEU A 52 6.52 9.47 -19.40
N ALA A 53 5.98 9.22 -18.20
CA ALA A 53 4.95 10.05 -17.59
C ALA A 53 5.48 10.99 -16.48
N GLY A 54 6.75 10.83 -16.06
CA GLY A 54 7.30 11.61 -14.96
C GLY A 54 6.75 11.20 -13.60
N VAL A 55 6.53 12.17 -12.72
CA VAL A 55 6.00 11.89 -11.37
C VAL A 55 4.53 11.49 -11.48
N LEU A 56 4.25 10.25 -11.04
CA LEU A 56 2.89 9.70 -11.09
C LEU A 56 2.77 8.60 -10.02
N PRO A 57 1.67 8.54 -9.24
CA PRO A 57 1.50 7.53 -8.21
C PRO A 57 1.37 6.11 -8.80
N THR A 58 1.80 5.12 -8.03
CA THR A 58 1.75 3.70 -8.44
C THR A 58 0.36 3.28 -8.97
N PRO A 59 -0.77 3.60 -8.30
CA PRO A 59 -2.09 3.23 -8.84
C PRO A 59 -2.42 3.88 -10.18
N ALA A 60 -1.96 5.11 -10.42
CA ALA A 60 -2.16 5.77 -11.71
C ALA A 60 -1.40 5.07 -12.84
N VAL A 61 -0.15 4.66 -12.59
CA VAL A 61 0.61 3.91 -13.58
C VAL A 61 -0.02 2.55 -13.86
N ALA A 62 -0.49 1.85 -12.83
CA ALA A 62 -1.20 0.58 -12.99
C ALA A 62 -2.51 0.74 -13.79
N LEU A 63 -3.27 1.80 -13.52
CA LEU A 63 -4.54 2.10 -14.22
C LEU A 63 -4.32 2.48 -15.69
N LEU A 64 -3.29 3.27 -15.97
CA LEU A 64 -2.97 3.80 -17.30
C LEU A 64 -1.98 2.92 -18.07
N ALA A 65 -1.62 1.75 -17.52
CA ALA A 65 -0.74 0.80 -18.19
C ALA A 65 -1.22 0.52 -19.62
N LEU A 66 -0.26 0.48 -20.53
CA LEU A 66 -0.50 0.14 -21.94
C LEU A 66 -0.33 -1.38 -22.11
N ASP A 67 0.68 -1.80 -22.84
CA ASP A 67 1.01 -3.24 -22.89
C ASP A 67 1.76 -3.68 -21.61
N LEU A 68 2.47 -2.74 -20.97
CA LEU A 68 3.10 -2.85 -19.64
C LEU A 68 3.08 -1.49 -18.91
N GLY A 69 2.97 -1.54 -17.58
CA GLY A 69 3.17 -0.41 -16.67
C GLY A 69 4.40 -0.60 -15.80
N VAL A 70 5.16 0.47 -15.57
CA VAL A 70 6.40 0.46 -14.79
C VAL A 70 6.45 1.65 -13.87
N VAL A 71 6.72 1.41 -12.59
CA VAL A 71 6.92 2.49 -11.60
C VAL A 71 8.32 2.42 -11.02
N ILE A 72 9.04 3.53 -11.11
CA ILE A 72 10.34 3.71 -10.44
C ILE A 72 10.06 4.27 -9.05
N THR A 73 10.12 3.41 -8.04
CA THR A 73 9.79 3.75 -6.64
C THR A 73 10.34 2.73 -5.65
N ALA A 74 10.53 3.14 -4.41
CA ALA A 74 10.70 2.26 -3.26
C ALA A 74 9.58 2.44 -2.22
N SER A 75 8.41 2.96 -2.64
CA SER A 75 7.20 3.17 -1.82
C SER A 75 7.52 3.93 -0.52
N HIS A 76 7.28 3.31 0.63
CA HIS A 76 7.44 3.89 1.96
C HIS A 76 8.88 3.85 2.51
N ASN A 77 9.85 3.33 1.74
CA ASN A 77 11.25 3.31 2.18
C ASN A 77 11.86 4.73 2.21
N PRO A 78 12.95 4.94 2.99
CA PRO A 78 13.71 6.18 3.00
C PRO A 78 14.14 6.66 1.61
N PRO A 79 14.44 7.96 1.44
CA PRO A 79 14.69 8.57 0.12
C PRO A 79 15.89 8.00 -0.64
N GLU A 80 16.90 7.48 0.05
CA GLU A 80 18.11 6.89 -0.56
C GLU A 80 17.87 5.54 -1.26
N TYR A 81 16.72 4.90 -1.02
CA TYR A 81 16.34 3.67 -1.71
C TYR A 81 15.52 3.98 -2.96
N ASN A 82 15.65 3.14 -3.97
CA ASN A 82 14.76 3.15 -5.12
C ASN A 82 14.57 1.72 -5.65
N GLY A 83 13.53 1.50 -6.46
CA GLY A 83 13.14 0.20 -6.97
C GLY A 83 12.35 0.29 -8.26
N VAL A 84 11.90 -0.85 -8.76
CA VAL A 84 11.02 -0.95 -9.92
C VAL A 84 9.87 -1.88 -9.60
N LYS A 85 8.64 -1.44 -9.87
CA LYS A 85 7.43 -2.27 -9.86
C LYS A 85 6.95 -2.45 -11.28
N LEU A 86 6.56 -3.68 -11.65
CA LEU A 86 6.12 -4.04 -13.00
C LEU A 86 4.65 -4.46 -12.97
N PHE A 87 3.88 -3.99 -13.95
CA PHE A 87 2.45 -4.27 -14.12
C PHE A 87 2.17 -4.74 -15.53
N ASP A 88 1.24 -5.70 -15.68
CA ASP A 88 0.70 -6.11 -16.97
C ASP A 88 -0.30 -5.07 -17.54
N ASP A 89 -0.87 -5.38 -18.70
CA ASP A 89 -1.87 -4.55 -19.39
C ASP A 89 -3.22 -4.43 -18.67
N GLU A 90 -3.45 -5.24 -17.64
CA GLU A 90 -4.61 -5.15 -16.74
C GLU A 90 -4.27 -4.46 -15.39
N GLY A 91 -3.09 -3.86 -15.27
CA GLY A 91 -2.62 -3.20 -14.04
C GLY A 91 -2.29 -4.16 -12.89
N ARG A 92 -1.98 -5.43 -13.17
CA ARG A 92 -1.60 -6.42 -12.17
C ARG A 92 -0.09 -6.48 -12.02
N LYS A 93 0.40 -6.54 -10.79
CA LYS A 93 1.83 -6.82 -10.52
C LYS A 93 2.23 -8.15 -11.17
N LEU A 94 3.41 -8.18 -11.78
CA LEU A 94 3.95 -9.41 -12.35
C LEU A 94 4.21 -10.45 -11.26
N THR A 95 4.17 -11.72 -11.65
CA THR A 95 4.41 -12.84 -10.74
C THR A 95 5.90 -13.09 -10.55
N ASP A 96 6.31 -13.76 -9.45
CA ASP A 96 7.71 -14.14 -9.23
C ASP A 96 8.25 -14.98 -10.39
N ALA A 97 7.42 -15.86 -10.99
CA ALA A 97 7.79 -16.65 -12.16
C ALA A 97 8.07 -15.75 -13.38
N ALA A 98 7.27 -14.70 -13.59
CA ALA A 98 7.51 -13.73 -14.65
C ALA A 98 8.79 -12.92 -14.41
N GLU A 99 9.07 -12.55 -13.14
CA GLU A 99 10.31 -11.87 -12.76
C GLU A 99 11.53 -12.75 -13.02
N GLU A 100 11.49 -14.04 -12.67
CA GLU A 100 12.56 -15.01 -12.99
C GLU A 100 12.77 -15.17 -14.50
N GLU A 101 11.72 -15.19 -15.30
CA GLU A 101 11.80 -15.21 -16.75
C GLU A 101 12.45 -13.94 -17.32
N ILE A 102 12.12 -12.77 -16.77
CA ILE A 102 12.71 -11.48 -17.14
C ILE A 102 14.20 -11.45 -16.80
N GLU A 103 14.58 -11.90 -15.60
CA GLU A 103 15.98 -11.96 -15.17
C GLU A 103 16.83 -12.82 -16.12
N ALA A 104 16.28 -13.91 -16.62
CA ALA A 104 16.96 -14.78 -17.60
C ALA A 104 17.24 -14.09 -18.95
N LEU A 105 16.60 -12.94 -19.23
CA LEU A 105 16.77 -12.18 -20.47
C LEU A 105 17.76 -11.01 -20.36
N PHE A 106 18.37 -10.77 -19.22
CA PHE A 106 19.26 -9.63 -19.02
C PHE A 106 20.43 -9.53 -20.02
N ASP A 107 21.00 -10.65 -20.38
CA ASP A 107 22.15 -10.74 -21.30
C ASP A 107 21.77 -11.14 -22.74
N VAL A 108 20.47 -11.27 -23.05
CA VAL A 108 20.00 -11.66 -24.38
C VAL A 108 20.13 -10.48 -25.35
N PRO A 109 20.90 -10.59 -26.46
CA PRO A 109 21.03 -9.51 -27.42
C PRO A 109 19.75 -9.35 -28.24
N PHE A 110 19.45 -8.11 -28.62
CA PHE A 110 18.39 -7.80 -29.56
C PHE A 110 19.02 -7.28 -30.89
N ALA A 111 18.56 -7.82 -32.01
CA ALA A 111 19.07 -7.50 -33.34
C ALA A 111 18.07 -6.74 -34.22
N GLY A 112 16.95 -6.28 -33.66
CA GLY A 112 15.92 -5.52 -34.37
C GLY A 112 16.23 -4.02 -34.48
N SER A 113 15.27 -3.27 -35.03
CA SER A 113 15.33 -1.80 -35.05
C SER A 113 14.95 -1.25 -33.68
N PRO A 114 15.59 -0.15 -33.25
CA PRO A 114 15.21 0.50 -31.99
C PRO A 114 13.79 1.09 -32.09
N GLY A 115 13.13 1.20 -30.92
CA GLY A 115 11.85 1.88 -30.78
C GLY A 115 11.98 3.39 -30.60
N GLN A 116 11.03 3.99 -29.91
CA GLN A 116 10.96 5.44 -29.67
C GLN A 116 10.70 5.73 -28.18
N VAL A 117 11.04 6.95 -27.75
CA VAL A 117 10.66 7.51 -26.47
C VAL A 117 9.66 8.63 -26.72
N ASP A 118 8.51 8.56 -26.05
CA ASP A 118 7.50 9.61 -25.99
C ASP A 118 7.37 10.12 -24.56
N HIS A 119 7.13 11.41 -24.38
CA HIS A 119 6.81 12.01 -23.08
C HIS A 119 5.33 12.39 -23.06
N VAL A 120 4.60 11.99 -22.00
CA VAL A 120 3.18 12.27 -21.89
C VAL A 120 2.92 13.21 -20.71
N GLY A 121 2.27 14.36 -21.01
CA GLY A 121 1.94 15.37 -19.99
C GLY A 121 0.48 15.35 -19.52
N VAL A 122 -0.34 14.39 -19.99
CA VAL A 122 -1.78 14.33 -19.66
C VAL A 122 -2.14 13.19 -18.70
N ALA A 123 -1.18 12.40 -18.29
CA ALA A 123 -1.43 11.21 -17.47
C ALA A 123 -1.99 11.56 -16.09
N GLU A 124 -1.45 12.59 -15.46
CA GLU A 124 -1.90 13.10 -14.17
C GLU A 124 -3.37 13.52 -14.22
N GLU A 125 -3.75 14.35 -15.18
CA GLU A 125 -5.13 14.82 -15.34
C GLU A 125 -6.08 13.66 -15.67
N SER A 126 -5.67 12.71 -16.53
CA SER A 126 -6.48 11.54 -16.86
C SER A 126 -6.76 10.67 -15.65
N TYR A 127 -5.75 10.48 -14.79
CA TYR A 127 -5.93 9.76 -13.53
C TYR A 127 -6.82 10.54 -12.56
N LEU A 128 -6.58 11.85 -12.40
CA LEU A 128 -7.34 12.71 -11.50
C LEU A 128 -8.83 12.76 -11.89
N GLU A 129 -9.14 12.89 -13.18
CA GLU A 129 -10.51 12.82 -13.69
C GLU A 129 -11.14 11.47 -13.34
N HIS A 130 -10.44 10.35 -13.60
CA HIS A 130 -10.94 9.02 -13.26
C HIS A 130 -11.26 8.88 -11.76
N ILE A 131 -10.34 9.30 -10.87
CA ILE A 131 -10.51 9.18 -9.43
C ILE A 131 -11.69 10.03 -8.93
N VAL A 132 -11.79 11.27 -9.38
CA VAL A 132 -12.89 12.17 -8.98
C VAL A 132 -14.24 11.66 -9.49
N GLU A 133 -14.32 11.20 -10.75
CA GLU A 133 -15.57 10.70 -11.32
C GLU A 133 -16.05 9.38 -10.69
N ARG A 134 -15.13 8.48 -10.32
CA ARG A 134 -15.47 7.13 -9.86
C ARG A 134 -15.63 7.02 -8.36
N PHE A 135 -14.86 7.79 -7.59
CA PHE A 135 -14.79 7.65 -6.13
C PHE A 135 -15.20 8.92 -5.39
N GLY A 136 -15.32 10.05 -6.09
CA GLY A 136 -15.66 11.34 -5.51
C GLY A 136 -17.14 11.43 -5.12
N THR A 137 -17.39 12.20 -4.05
CA THR A 137 -18.70 12.68 -3.64
C THR A 137 -18.59 14.16 -3.30
N ASP A 138 -19.70 14.86 -3.12
CA ASP A 138 -19.69 16.24 -2.63
C ASP A 138 -19.11 16.28 -1.20
N LEU A 139 -17.98 16.97 -1.05
CA LEU A 139 -17.26 17.17 0.21
C LEU A 139 -17.36 18.61 0.72
N SER A 140 -18.31 19.41 0.22
CA SER A 140 -18.52 20.79 0.65
C SER A 140 -18.72 20.90 2.15
N GLY A 141 -17.91 21.74 2.79
CA GLY A 141 -17.91 21.96 4.24
C GLY A 141 -17.10 20.95 5.05
N LEU A 142 -16.33 20.09 4.41
CA LEU A 142 -15.34 19.23 5.06
C LEU A 142 -14.00 19.98 5.14
N GLU A 143 -13.47 20.18 6.34
CA GLU A 143 -12.12 20.69 6.58
C GLU A 143 -11.14 19.53 6.73
N LEU A 144 -10.17 19.41 5.79
CA LEU A 144 -9.30 18.25 5.65
C LEU A 144 -7.82 18.64 5.65
N VAL A 145 -6.99 17.92 6.42
CA VAL A 145 -5.53 17.96 6.26
C VAL A 145 -5.08 16.79 5.41
N VAL A 146 -4.28 17.07 4.37
CA VAL A 146 -3.75 16.07 3.44
C VAL A 146 -2.22 16.05 3.55
N ASP A 147 -1.65 14.94 3.98
CA ASP A 147 -0.20 14.71 4.03
C ASP A 147 0.21 13.80 2.85
N CYS A 148 0.91 14.39 1.89
CA CYS A 148 1.34 13.72 0.66
C CYS A 148 2.72 13.07 0.75
N ALA A 149 3.33 12.99 1.93
CA ALA A 149 4.64 12.36 2.15
C ALA A 149 5.80 12.97 1.31
N ASN A 150 5.65 14.17 0.75
CA ASN A 150 6.49 14.71 -0.34
C ASN A 150 6.64 13.71 -1.50
N GLY A 151 5.61 12.91 -1.75
CA GLY A 151 5.55 11.82 -2.71
C GLY A 151 4.76 12.16 -3.97
N ALA A 152 4.37 11.13 -4.69
CA ALA A 152 3.72 11.23 -5.99
C ALA A 152 2.32 11.88 -5.96
N TYR A 153 1.69 11.99 -4.78
CA TYR A 153 0.41 12.68 -4.60
C TYR A 153 0.51 14.16 -4.26
N SER A 154 1.71 14.76 -4.25
CA SER A 154 1.91 16.15 -3.77
C SER A 154 1.02 17.19 -4.47
N GLU A 155 0.70 17.02 -5.75
CA GLU A 155 -0.20 17.89 -6.52
C GLU A 155 -1.59 17.28 -6.68
N ILE A 156 -1.67 15.96 -6.91
CA ILE A 156 -2.89 15.25 -7.29
C ILE A 156 -3.89 15.19 -6.12
N ALA A 157 -3.46 14.80 -4.92
CA ALA A 157 -4.39 14.53 -3.84
C ALA A 157 -5.07 15.81 -3.32
N PRO A 158 -4.37 16.92 -3.02
CA PRO A 158 -5.03 18.17 -2.67
C PRO A 158 -6.04 18.62 -3.73
N THR A 159 -5.64 18.59 -5.01
CA THR A 159 -6.49 18.97 -6.13
C THR A 159 -7.76 18.10 -6.23
N ALA A 160 -7.66 16.79 -5.97
CA ALA A 160 -8.83 15.90 -6.00
C ALA A 160 -9.87 16.30 -4.95
N PHE A 161 -9.45 16.54 -3.71
CA PHE A 161 -10.34 16.95 -2.62
C PHE A 161 -10.95 18.34 -2.85
N GLU A 162 -10.15 19.31 -3.34
CA GLU A 162 -10.62 20.66 -3.67
C GLU A 162 -11.67 20.63 -4.80
N ARG A 163 -11.48 19.80 -5.84
CA ARG A 163 -12.47 19.61 -6.92
C ARG A 163 -13.81 19.08 -6.40
N LEU A 164 -13.79 18.37 -5.29
CA LEU A 164 -15.00 17.84 -4.63
C LEU A 164 -15.57 18.80 -3.58
N GLY A 165 -14.98 19.98 -3.40
CA GLY A 165 -15.48 21.05 -2.53
C GLY A 165 -14.97 21.04 -1.10
N ALA A 166 -13.98 20.20 -0.75
CA ALA A 166 -13.36 20.24 0.57
C ALA A 166 -12.47 21.46 0.77
N GLU A 167 -12.35 21.94 2.02
CA GLU A 167 -11.35 22.91 2.43
C GLU A 167 -10.07 22.18 2.84
N VAL A 168 -9.02 22.28 2.00
CA VAL A 168 -7.80 21.47 2.12
C VAL A 168 -6.65 22.25 2.72
N THR A 169 -6.03 21.70 3.76
CA THR A 169 -4.71 22.10 4.23
C THR A 169 -3.70 21.02 3.84
N ALA A 170 -2.89 21.28 2.81
CA ALA A 170 -1.89 20.34 2.33
C ALA A 170 -0.57 20.48 3.12
N ILE A 171 0.01 19.34 3.50
CA ILE A 171 1.34 19.22 4.11
C ILE A 171 2.13 18.11 3.43
N GLY A 172 3.48 18.13 3.54
CA GLY A 172 4.29 17.13 2.83
C GLY A 172 4.11 17.20 1.31
N CYS A 173 3.99 18.41 0.73
CA CYS A 173 3.70 18.64 -0.68
C CYS A 173 4.78 19.47 -1.40
N ASP A 174 6.00 19.54 -0.84
CA ASP A 174 7.13 20.27 -1.44
C ASP A 174 8.32 19.31 -1.62
N PRO A 175 8.23 18.37 -2.59
CA PRO A 175 9.25 17.36 -2.79
C PRO A 175 10.55 17.98 -3.32
N ASP A 176 11.68 17.66 -2.66
CA ASP A 176 13.02 18.10 -3.06
C ASP A 176 13.94 16.93 -3.53
N GLY A 177 13.35 15.73 -3.66
CA GLY A 177 14.07 14.50 -4.04
C GLY A 177 14.66 13.73 -2.87
N THR A 178 14.86 14.38 -1.71
CA THR A 178 15.53 13.80 -0.54
C THR A 178 14.63 13.75 0.70
N ASN A 179 13.43 14.29 0.63
CA ASN A 179 12.49 14.44 1.76
C ASN A 179 11.26 13.53 1.69
N ILE A 180 11.14 12.67 0.68
CA ILE A 180 10.03 11.71 0.57
C ILE A 180 9.96 10.76 1.79
N ASN A 181 8.79 10.63 2.43
CA ASN A 181 8.54 9.86 3.66
C ASN A 181 9.35 10.28 4.89
N VAL A 182 10.03 11.42 4.89
CA VAL A 182 10.87 11.85 6.03
C VAL A 182 10.04 12.68 7.00
N GLY A 183 9.64 12.06 8.13
CA GLY A 183 8.85 12.69 9.18
C GLY A 183 7.45 13.13 8.72
N CYS A 184 6.90 12.44 7.72
CA CYS A 184 5.60 12.73 7.11
C CYS A 184 4.97 11.48 6.49
N GLY A 185 3.73 11.62 6.03
CA GLY A 185 2.98 10.60 5.32
C GLY A 185 2.55 9.43 6.19
N ALA A 186 2.13 8.34 5.55
CA ALA A 186 1.59 7.15 6.22
C ALA A 186 2.62 6.37 7.07
N THR A 187 3.91 6.71 6.98
CA THR A 187 4.97 6.09 7.78
C THR A 187 5.25 6.83 9.09
N ASP A 188 4.92 8.12 9.17
CA ASP A 188 5.04 8.95 10.36
C ASP A 188 3.89 9.98 10.41
N LEU A 189 2.86 9.66 11.18
CA LEU A 189 1.65 10.46 11.28
C LEU A 189 1.78 11.66 12.24
N SER A 190 2.92 11.87 12.87
CA SER A 190 3.08 12.91 13.91
C SER A 190 2.79 14.32 13.37
N SER A 191 3.27 14.64 12.17
CA SER A 191 3.01 15.91 11.50
C SER A 191 1.53 16.09 11.17
N LEU A 192 0.87 15.04 10.66
CA LEU A 192 -0.57 15.06 10.38
C LEU A 192 -1.41 15.23 11.65
N GLN A 193 -1.11 14.48 12.72
CA GLN A 193 -1.79 14.59 14.02
C GLN A 193 -1.70 16.02 14.59
N GLN A 194 -0.50 16.61 14.51
CA GLN A 194 -0.29 17.99 14.95
C GLN A 194 -1.07 18.99 14.08
N ALA A 195 -1.04 18.83 12.77
CA ALA A 195 -1.74 19.73 11.84
C ALA A 195 -3.26 19.68 12.04
N VAL A 196 -3.86 18.49 12.13
CA VAL A 196 -5.30 18.29 12.38
C VAL A 196 -5.72 18.94 13.70
N THR A 197 -5.02 18.64 14.80
CA THR A 197 -5.37 19.17 16.12
C THR A 197 -5.15 20.67 16.24
N SER A 198 -4.19 21.23 15.52
CA SER A 198 -3.87 22.66 15.56
C SER A 198 -4.80 23.50 14.68
N SER A 199 -5.23 22.99 13.54
CA SER A 199 -6.16 23.66 12.62
C SER A 199 -7.63 23.52 13.06
N GLY A 200 -7.96 22.46 13.79
CA GLY A 200 -9.34 22.09 14.11
C GLY A 200 -10.07 21.41 12.95
N ALA A 201 -9.33 20.86 11.98
CA ALA A 201 -9.89 20.13 10.86
C ALA A 201 -10.71 18.91 11.31
N ASP A 202 -11.69 18.51 10.51
CA ASP A 202 -12.56 17.36 10.78
C ASP A 202 -11.81 16.03 10.79
N LEU A 203 -10.80 15.91 9.94
CA LEU A 203 -9.90 14.75 9.84
C LEU A 203 -8.64 15.09 9.06
N GLY A 204 -7.71 14.14 9.08
CA GLY A 204 -6.54 14.15 8.22
C GLY A 204 -6.38 12.81 7.48
N VAL A 205 -5.79 12.86 6.30
CA VAL A 205 -5.35 11.67 5.55
C VAL A 205 -3.88 11.79 5.20
N ALA A 206 -3.15 10.68 5.29
CA ALA A 206 -1.74 10.61 4.92
C ALA A 206 -1.52 9.48 3.92
N PHE A 207 -0.72 9.76 2.89
CA PHE A 207 -0.29 8.79 1.89
C PHE A 207 1.16 8.37 2.12
N ASP A 208 1.60 7.29 1.50
CA ASP A 208 3.02 6.98 1.38
C ASP A 208 3.61 7.53 0.07
N GLY A 209 4.91 7.41 -0.11
CA GLY A 209 5.64 8.10 -1.16
C GLY A 209 5.17 7.83 -2.59
N ASP A 210 4.66 6.64 -2.89
CA ASP A 210 4.12 6.28 -4.20
C ASP A 210 2.59 6.14 -4.24
N GLY A 211 1.92 6.44 -3.11
CA GLY A 211 0.48 6.62 -3.04
C GLY A 211 -0.36 5.35 -3.03
N ASP A 212 0.26 4.17 -2.87
CA ASP A 212 -0.50 2.91 -2.80
C ASP A 212 -1.10 2.64 -1.41
N ARG A 213 -0.77 3.48 -0.38
CA ARG A 213 -1.29 3.40 0.99
C ARG A 213 -1.90 4.70 1.44
N MET A 214 -2.88 4.58 2.37
CA MET A 214 -3.39 5.70 3.13
C MET A 214 -3.73 5.31 4.56
N LEU A 215 -3.49 6.22 5.49
CA LEU A 215 -3.99 6.17 6.86
C LEU A 215 -4.73 7.47 7.18
N ALA A 216 -5.57 7.45 8.21
CA ALA A 216 -6.32 8.62 8.59
C ALA A 216 -6.11 8.99 10.07
N VAL A 217 -6.43 10.26 10.41
CA VAL A 217 -6.37 10.81 11.75
C VAL A 217 -7.68 11.55 12.02
N ASP A 218 -8.32 11.27 13.14
CA ASP A 218 -9.55 11.96 13.52
C ASP A 218 -9.28 13.39 14.09
N ALA A 219 -10.32 14.17 14.30
CA ALA A 219 -10.24 15.55 14.81
C ALA A 219 -9.53 15.68 16.18
N ARG A 220 -9.33 14.59 16.92
CA ARG A 220 -8.60 14.55 18.19
C ARG A 220 -7.15 14.15 18.04
N GLY A 221 -6.71 13.83 16.82
CA GLY A 221 -5.37 13.35 16.56
C GLY A 221 -5.20 11.83 16.72
N GLU A 222 -6.31 11.07 16.91
CA GLU A 222 -6.25 9.61 17.01
C GLU A 222 -6.14 8.94 15.64
N VAL A 223 -5.23 7.97 15.54
CA VAL A 223 -4.98 7.24 14.29
C VAL A 223 -6.11 6.26 14.00
N VAL A 224 -6.62 6.30 12.79
CA VAL A 224 -7.54 5.32 12.19
C VAL A 224 -6.76 4.53 11.14
N ASP A 225 -6.45 3.28 11.48
CA ASP A 225 -5.61 2.41 10.65
C ASP A 225 -6.40 1.73 9.50
N GLY A 226 -5.67 1.02 8.63
CA GLY A 226 -6.26 0.36 7.47
C GLY A 226 -7.37 -0.64 7.81
N ASP A 227 -7.29 -1.33 8.95
CA ASP A 227 -8.34 -2.27 9.39
C ASP A 227 -9.63 -1.53 9.77
N GLN A 228 -9.50 -0.39 10.46
CA GLN A 228 -10.65 0.44 10.82
C GLN A 228 -11.28 1.09 9.58
N ILE A 229 -10.45 1.53 8.63
CA ILE A 229 -10.94 2.06 7.34
C ILE A 229 -11.66 0.96 6.56
N LEU A 230 -11.09 -0.24 6.46
CA LEU A 230 -11.76 -1.40 5.84
C LEU A 230 -13.10 -1.70 6.52
N ALA A 231 -13.18 -1.64 7.84
CA ALA A 231 -14.42 -1.86 8.58
C ALA A 231 -15.50 -0.81 8.20
N ILE A 232 -15.11 0.46 8.06
CA ILE A 232 -16.01 1.52 7.63
C ILE A 232 -16.50 1.27 6.20
N LEU A 233 -15.56 1.00 5.28
CA LEU A 233 -15.85 0.78 3.86
C LEU A 233 -16.66 -0.50 3.64
N MET A 234 -16.37 -1.58 4.36
CA MET A 234 -17.10 -2.85 4.32
C MET A 234 -18.59 -2.64 4.59
N LEU A 235 -18.92 -1.83 5.61
CA LEU A 235 -20.29 -1.53 5.97
C LEU A 235 -20.95 -0.54 5.01
N HIS A 236 -20.21 0.47 4.56
CA HIS A 236 -20.71 1.51 3.64
C HIS A 236 -21.03 0.93 2.26
N LEU A 237 -20.14 0.12 1.73
CA LEU A 237 -20.26 -0.48 0.39
C LEU A 237 -21.18 -1.69 0.37
N GLY A 238 -21.53 -2.24 1.55
CA GLY A 238 -22.42 -3.39 1.67
C GLY A 238 -21.86 -4.64 1.01
N VAL A 239 -20.55 -4.88 1.13
CA VAL A 239 -19.90 -6.06 0.54
C VAL A 239 -20.24 -7.33 1.32
N ASP A 240 -20.25 -8.46 0.66
CA ASP A 240 -20.46 -9.79 1.25
C ASP A 240 -19.15 -10.53 1.56
N LEU A 241 -18.02 -9.96 1.07
CA LEU A 241 -16.67 -10.48 1.26
C LEU A 241 -15.65 -9.37 1.42
N VAL A 242 -14.69 -9.58 2.32
CA VAL A 242 -13.48 -8.77 2.46
C VAL A 242 -12.25 -9.67 2.48
N ALA A 243 -11.18 -9.30 1.76
CA ALA A 243 -9.91 -10.00 1.80
C ALA A 243 -8.89 -9.20 2.61
N VAL A 244 -8.23 -9.85 3.57
CA VAL A 244 -7.24 -9.23 4.48
C VAL A 244 -6.06 -10.15 4.72
N THR A 245 -4.96 -9.61 5.23
CA THR A 245 -3.83 -10.45 5.62
C THR A 245 -4.02 -11.06 7.00
N VAL A 246 -3.20 -12.04 7.34
CA VAL A 246 -3.13 -12.63 8.70
C VAL A 246 -2.84 -11.59 9.80
N MET A 247 -2.39 -10.39 9.44
CA MET A 247 -2.08 -9.30 10.36
C MET A 247 -3.30 -8.44 10.72
N ALA A 248 -4.42 -8.58 10.01
CA ALA A 248 -5.64 -7.81 10.26
C ALA A 248 -6.13 -7.98 11.70
N ASN A 249 -6.56 -6.90 12.34
CA ASN A 249 -7.02 -6.91 13.73
C ASN A 249 -8.20 -7.85 13.93
N LEU A 250 -8.20 -8.60 15.04
CA LEU A 250 -9.28 -9.53 15.38
C LEU A 250 -10.65 -8.85 15.44
N GLY A 251 -10.69 -7.55 15.75
CA GLY A 251 -11.91 -6.74 15.73
C GLY A 251 -12.58 -6.68 14.37
N LEU A 252 -11.80 -6.63 13.28
CA LEU A 252 -12.33 -6.68 11.91
C LEU A 252 -13.00 -8.03 11.63
N HIS A 253 -12.36 -9.14 12.03
CA HIS A 253 -12.93 -10.48 11.89
C HIS A 253 -14.25 -10.62 12.65
N ARG A 254 -14.32 -10.12 13.89
CA ARG A 254 -15.54 -10.15 14.70
C ARG A 254 -16.67 -9.33 14.08
N LEU A 255 -16.35 -8.09 13.66
CA LEU A 255 -17.34 -7.25 12.99
C LEU A 255 -17.88 -7.91 11.73
N ALA A 256 -17.01 -8.50 10.91
CA ALA A 256 -17.41 -9.21 9.69
C ALA A 256 -18.32 -10.40 10.01
N GLU A 257 -17.97 -11.21 11.03
CA GLU A 257 -18.80 -12.34 11.48
C GLU A 257 -20.20 -11.87 11.96
N GLU A 258 -20.25 -10.82 12.79
CA GLU A 258 -21.52 -10.23 13.28
C GLU A 258 -22.40 -9.70 12.15
N ARG A 259 -21.80 -9.29 11.04
CA ARG A 259 -22.49 -8.76 9.85
C ARG A 259 -22.75 -9.81 8.77
N GLY A 260 -22.31 -11.05 8.99
CA GLY A 260 -22.44 -12.13 8.01
C GLY A 260 -21.56 -11.92 6.77
N ILE A 261 -20.48 -11.17 6.88
CA ILE A 261 -19.53 -10.87 5.82
C ILE A 261 -18.40 -11.91 5.86
N ARG A 262 -18.11 -12.54 4.74
CA ARG A 262 -17.04 -13.52 4.64
C ARG A 262 -15.67 -12.86 4.64
N VAL A 263 -14.76 -13.30 5.52
CA VAL A 263 -13.37 -12.87 5.54
C VAL A 263 -12.50 -13.90 4.84
N VAL A 264 -11.73 -13.47 3.85
CA VAL A 264 -10.67 -14.28 3.22
C VAL A 264 -9.33 -13.79 3.74
N THR A 265 -8.65 -14.65 4.48
CA THR A 265 -7.35 -14.34 5.09
C THR A 265 -6.22 -14.86 4.21
N THR A 266 -5.23 -14.01 3.93
CA THR A 266 -4.07 -14.30 3.10
C THR A 266 -2.77 -14.17 3.89
N ASP A 267 -1.66 -14.57 3.30
CA ASP A 267 -0.33 -14.16 3.74
C ASP A 267 -0.16 -12.64 3.59
N VAL A 268 0.88 -12.10 4.23
CA VAL A 268 1.19 -10.66 4.20
C VAL A 268 1.74 -10.24 2.84
N GLY A 269 1.13 -9.24 2.25
CA GLY A 269 1.48 -8.65 0.96
C GLY A 269 0.24 -8.31 0.15
N ASP A 270 0.22 -7.12 -0.41
CA ASP A 270 -0.86 -6.58 -1.22
C ASP A 270 -1.23 -7.49 -2.41
N ARG A 271 -0.24 -8.12 -3.03
CA ARG A 271 -0.41 -9.09 -4.10
C ARG A 271 -1.31 -10.26 -3.69
N TYR A 272 -1.09 -10.85 -2.50
CA TYR A 272 -1.91 -11.98 -2.05
C TYR A 272 -3.36 -11.58 -1.77
N VAL A 273 -3.57 -10.36 -1.25
CA VAL A 273 -4.92 -9.80 -1.06
C VAL A 273 -5.60 -9.60 -2.41
N LEU A 274 -4.92 -9.02 -3.39
CA LEU A 274 -5.45 -8.79 -4.73
C LEU A 274 -5.78 -10.11 -5.45
N GLU A 275 -4.90 -11.11 -5.38
CA GLU A 275 -5.13 -12.45 -5.94
C GLU A 275 -6.34 -13.13 -5.29
N ALA A 276 -6.48 -13.01 -3.96
CA ALA A 276 -7.62 -13.56 -3.23
C ALA A 276 -8.92 -12.89 -3.66
N LEU A 277 -8.95 -11.55 -3.78
CA LEU A 277 -10.12 -10.82 -4.28
C LEU A 277 -10.55 -11.30 -5.66
N ARG A 278 -9.61 -11.42 -6.59
CA ARG A 278 -9.89 -11.89 -7.97
C ARG A 278 -10.40 -13.33 -7.99
N ARG A 279 -9.77 -14.23 -7.23
CA ARG A 279 -10.18 -15.64 -7.13
C ARG A 279 -11.58 -15.80 -6.56
N GLU A 280 -11.94 -14.99 -5.57
CA GLU A 280 -13.20 -15.07 -4.85
C GLU A 280 -14.28 -14.13 -5.40
N ASN A 281 -13.99 -13.37 -6.48
CA ASN A 281 -14.83 -12.30 -7.03
C ASN A 281 -15.20 -11.22 -5.98
N GLY A 282 -14.29 -10.97 -5.03
CA GLY A 282 -14.40 -9.89 -4.06
C GLY A 282 -13.96 -8.55 -4.65
N ILE A 283 -14.41 -7.47 -4.04
CA ILE A 283 -14.09 -6.11 -4.52
C ILE A 283 -13.37 -5.25 -3.49
N LEU A 284 -13.39 -5.63 -2.20
CA LEU A 284 -12.79 -4.86 -1.11
C LEU A 284 -11.81 -5.73 -0.32
N GLY A 285 -10.63 -5.21 -0.09
CA GLY A 285 -9.63 -5.82 0.76
C GLY A 285 -8.51 -4.87 1.13
N GLY A 286 -7.54 -5.35 1.89
CA GLY A 286 -6.38 -4.55 2.23
C GLY A 286 -5.64 -5.03 3.46
N GLU A 287 -4.80 -4.14 3.97
CA GLU A 287 -3.89 -4.38 5.08
C GLU A 287 -4.01 -3.29 6.15
N GLN A 288 -3.70 -3.62 7.39
CA GLN A 288 -3.62 -2.66 8.49
C GLN A 288 -2.69 -1.48 8.19
N SER A 289 -1.65 -1.69 7.37
CA SER A 289 -0.69 -0.68 6.93
C SER A 289 -1.27 0.41 6.03
N GLY A 290 -2.55 0.30 5.66
CA GLY A 290 -3.23 1.29 4.82
C GLY A 290 -3.22 0.97 3.32
N HIS A 291 -2.67 -0.17 2.89
CA HIS A 291 -2.82 -0.61 1.50
C HIS A 291 -4.24 -1.15 1.30
N LEU A 292 -5.11 -0.32 0.71
CA LEU A 292 -6.53 -0.59 0.56
C LEU A 292 -6.87 -0.80 -0.92
N ILE A 293 -7.57 -1.89 -1.21
CA ILE A 293 -7.91 -2.33 -2.56
C ILE A 293 -9.41 -2.30 -2.73
N TYR A 294 -9.90 -1.55 -3.74
CA TYR A 294 -11.28 -1.55 -4.15
C TYR A 294 -11.37 -1.72 -5.66
N LEU A 295 -11.84 -2.88 -6.13
CA LEU A 295 -11.75 -3.30 -7.53
C LEU A 295 -12.95 -2.91 -8.41
N ARG A 296 -13.95 -2.20 -7.88
CA ARG A 296 -15.00 -1.69 -8.75
C ARG A 296 -14.50 -0.43 -9.45
N ASP A 297 -14.35 -0.50 -10.76
CA ASP A 297 -13.81 0.56 -11.60
C ASP A 297 -12.33 0.91 -11.33
N HIS A 298 -11.58 0.00 -10.68
CA HIS A 298 -10.15 0.16 -10.41
C HIS A 298 -9.38 -1.17 -10.50
N VAL A 299 -8.05 -1.13 -10.50
CA VAL A 299 -7.20 -2.29 -10.85
C VAL A 299 -6.32 -2.78 -9.71
N THR A 300 -5.98 -1.90 -8.76
CA THR A 300 -5.01 -2.17 -7.67
C THR A 300 -5.37 -1.39 -6.39
N GLY A 301 -4.53 -1.48 -5.37
CA GLY A 301 -4.62 -0.63 -4.18
C GLY A 301 -4.30 0.83 -4.49
N ASP A 302 -5.09 1.74 -3.94
CA ASP A 302 -5.02 3.16 -4.23
C ASP A 302 -5.40 3.97 -2.99
N GLY A 303 -4.40 4.71 -2.47
CA GLY A 303 -4.60 5.53 -1.27
C GLY A 303 -5.62 6.65 -1.47
N LEU A 304 -5.62 7.31 -2.63
CA LEU A 304 -6.53 8.42 -2.91
C LEU A 304 -7.97 7.94 -3.13
N ALA A 305 -8.17 6.86 -3.88
CA ALA A 305 -9.48 6.24 -4.04
C ALA A 305 -10.06 5.81 -2.67
N ALA A 306 -9.22 5.19 -1.82
CA ALA A 306 -9.63 4.79 -0.47
C ALA A 306 -9.98 5.99 0.42
N ALA A 307 -9.23 7.10 0.31
CA ALA A 307 -9.49 8.32 1.06
C ALA A 307 -10.81 9.00 0.64
N LEU A 308 -11.08 9.07 -0.65
CA LEU A 308 -12.34 9.61 -1.17
C LEU A 308 -13.54 8.75 -0.74
N LEU A 309 -13.40 7.42 -0.86
CA LEU A 309 -14.42 6.48 -0.37
C LEU A 309 -14.65 6.61 1.13
N LEU A 310 -13.60 6.80 1.94
CA LEU A 310 -13.69 7.03 3.37
C LEU A 310 -14.49 8.31 3.65
N CYS A 311 -14.13 9.44 3.02
CA CYS A 311 -14.84 10.71 3.19
C CYS A 311 -16.32 10.57 2.83
N GLY A 312 -16.65 9.92 1.71
CA GLY A 312 -18.03 9.61 1.30
C GLY A 312 -18.77 8.73 2.30
N ALA A 313 -18.08 7.76 2.90
CA ALA A 313 -18.66 6.85 3.89
C ALA A 313 -19.01 7.52 5.23
N LEU A 314 -18.41 8.68 5.54
CA LEU A 314 -18.72 9.41 6.77
C LEU A 314 -20.19 9.86 6.81
N GLY A 315 -20.75 10.34 5.69
CA GLY A 315 -22.17 10.71 5.60
C GLY A 315 -22.58 11.72 6.68
N GLY A 316 -21.72 12.70 7.00
CA GLY A 316 -21.93 13.70 8.05
C GLY A 316 -21.60 13.23 9.47
N ARG A 317 -21.09 12.02 9.67
CA ARG A 317 -20.54 11.53 10.94
C ARG A 317 -19.08 11.97 11.09
N THR A 318 -18.59 12.10 12.31
CA THR A 318 -17.15 12.24 12.56
C THR A 318 -16.42 10.92 12.29
N LEU A 319 -15.12 10.99 11.91
CA LEU A 319 -14.29 9.82 11.68
C LEU A 319 -14.19 8.94 12.95
N GLU A 320 -14.07 9.53 14.13
CA GLU A 320 -14.12 8.82 15.42
C GLU A 320 -15.34 7.91 15.55
N LYS A 321 -16.55 8.46 15.26
CA LYS A 321 -17.79 7.68 15.34
C LYS A 321 -17.88 6.60 14.26
N ALA A 322 -17.33 6.87 13.09
CA ALA A 322 -17.29 5.88 12.01
C ALA A 322 -16.31 4.74 12.36
N ALA A 323 -15.13 5.03 12.90
CA ALA A 323 -14.14 4.04 13.30
C ALA A 323 -14.57 3.18 14.51
N ALA A 324 -15.42 3.71 15.38
CA ALA A 324 -15.95 2.99 16.55
C ALA A 324 -16.84 1.79 16.21
N VAL A 325 -17.17 1.56 14.93
CA VAL A 325 -17.90 0.36 14.50
C VAL A 325 -17.11 -0.92 14.68
N MET A 326 -15.77 -0.81 14.67
CA MET A 326 -14.85 -1.94 14.86
C MET A 326 -14.27 -1.95 16.29
N PRO A 327 -14.51 -3.01 17.09
CA PRO A 327 -13.83 -3.17 18.36
C PRO A 327 -12.33 -3.41 18.13
N ARG A 328 -11.49 -2.52 18.62
CA ARG A 328 -10.02 -2.64 18.44
C ARG A 328 -9.43 -3.52 19.52
N PHE A 329 -8.82 -4.64 19.13
CA PHE A 329 -8.04 -5.48 20.02
C PHE A 329 -6.63 -4.91 20.17
N PRO A 330 -6.16 -4.65 21.41
CA PRO A 330 -4.77 -4.31 21.66
C PRO A 330 -3.80 -5.33 21.05
N GLN A 331 -2.78 -4.83 20.35
CA GLN A 331 -1.74 -5.63 19.70
C GLN A 331 -0.38 -5.33 20.31
N ALA A 332 0.36 -6.39 20.67
CA ALA A 332 1.79 -6.32 20.96
C ALA A 332 2.58 -7.00 19.85
N LYS A 333 3.59 -6.31 19.32
CA LYS A 333 4.39 -6.77 18.15
C LYS A 333 5.87 -6.72 18.49
N GLU A 334 6.62 -7.73 18.08
CA GLU A 334 8.07 -7.75 18.20
C GLU A 334 8.74 -8.44 17.01
N ASN A 335 9.81 -7.79 16.48
CA ASN A 335 10.67 -8.35 15.45
C ASN A 335 11.97 -8.82 16.13
N ILE A 336 12.24 -10.12 16.07
CA ILE A 336 13.37 -10.73 16.78
C ILE A 336 14.37 -11.26 15.77
N ARG A 337 15.60 -10.73 15.81
CA ARG A 337 16.68 -11.20 14.95
C ARG A 337 17.10 -12.61 15.37
N VAL A 338 17.23 -13.51 14.40
CA VAL A 338 17.47 -14.94 14.63
C VAL A 338 18.57 -15.48 13.72
N ALA A 339 19.23 -16.54 14.16
CA ALA A 339 20.20 -17.27 13.34
C ALA A 339 19.52 -18.25 12.38
N SER A 340 18.35 -18.79 12.77
CA SER A 340 17.52 -19.68 11.95
C SER A 340 16.07 -19.20 11.95
N LYS A 341 15.42 -19.27 10.79
CA LYS A 341 13.98 -18.94 10.64
C LYS A 341 13.06 -20.18 10.81
N GLU A 342 13.61 -21.35 11.06
CA GLU A 342 12.83 -22.57 11.27
C GLU A 342 12.26 -22.61 12.68
N LEU A 343 10.93 -22.59 12.78
CA LEU A 343 10.24 -22.61 14.06
C LEU A 343 10.38 -24.00 14.73
N SER A 344 10.87 -24.03 15.97
CA SER A 344 10.99 -25.26 16.74
C SER A 344 9.62 -25.83 17.10
N GLU A 345 9.58 -27.13 17.40
CA GLU A 345 8.36 -27.81 17.87
C GLU A 345 7.86 -27.23 19.21
N ALA A 346 8.77 -26.88 20.12
CA ALA A 346 8.42 -26.26 21.40
C ALA A 346 7.77 -24.89 21.21
N LEU A 347 8.27 -24.09 20.25
CA LEU A 347 7.69 -22.80 19.92
C LEU A 347 6.27 -22.96 19.33
N ARG A 348 6.07 -23.90 18.42
CA ARG A 348 4.74 -24.21 17.86
C ARG A 348 3.75 -24.64 18.93
N GLN A 349 4.16 -25.54 19.81
CA GLN A 349 3.31 -26.02 20.93
C GLN A 349 2.91 -24.87 21.87
N GLU A 350 3.82 -23.95 22.19
CA GLU A 350 3.50 -22.82 23.05
C GLU A 350 2.56 -21.82 22.37
N VAL A 351 2.74 -21.55 21.05
CA VAL A 351 1.80 -20.76 20.25
C VAL A 351 0.41 -21.40 20.27
N ASP A 352 0.31 -22.72 20.04
CA ASP A 352 -0.96 -23.44 20.08
C ASP A 352 -1.61 -23.40 21.47
N ARG A 353 -0.80 -23.52 22.55
CA ARG A 353 -1.28 -23.41 23.93
C ARG A 353 -1.89 -22.04 24.22
N LEU A 354 -1.21 -20.96 23.79
CA LEU A 354 -1.71 -19.60 23.98
C LEU A 354 -2.95 -19.34 23.12
N ASN A 355 -2.99 -19.80 21.87
CA ASN A 355 -4.14 -19.67 21.01
C ASN A 355 -5.37 -20.39 21.56
N LYS A 356 -5.20 -21.58 22.17
CA LYS A 356 -6.29 -22.26 22.89
C LYS A 356 -6.76 -21.47 24.12
N ARG A 357 -5.83 -20.84 24.86
CA ARG A 357 -6.18 -19.97 26.00
C ARG A 357 -6.98 -18.74 25.55
N PHE A 358 -6.64 -18.19 24.39
CA PHE A 358 -7.26 -16.98 23.84
C PHE A 358 -8.44 -17.25 22.92
N GLU A 359 -8.89 -18.49 22.78
CA GLU A 359 -9.96 -18.84 21.86
C GLU A 359 -11.17 -17.92 22.00
N GLY A 360 -11.49 -17.18 20.91
CA GLY A 360 -12.58 -16.21 20.83
C GLY A 360 -12.27 -14.80 21.39
N HIS A 361 -11.14 -14.55 22.07
CA HIS A 361 -10.83 -13.22 22.67
C HIS A 361 -9.38 -12.76 22.51
N GLY A 362 -8.62 -13.43 21.67
CA GLY A 362 -7.25 -13.07 21.35
C GLY A 362 -6.60 -14.09 20.44
N ARG A 363 -5.35 -13.86 20.08
CA ARG A 363 -4.52 -14.79 19.31
C ARG A 363 -3.05 -14.44 19.39
N VAL A 364 -2.21 -15.41 19.04
CA VAL A 364 -0.77 -15.23 18.86
C VAL A 364 -0.39 -15.72 17.46
N LEU A 365 0.38 -14.93 16.75
CA LEU A 365 0.95 -15.25 15.45
C LEU A 365 2.47 -15.17 15.51
N VAL A 366 3.14 -16.18 14.95
CA VAL A 366 4.60 -16.20 14.83
C VAL A 366 4.95 -16.58 13.40
N ARG A 367 5.71 -15.73 12.73
CA ARG A 367 6.08 -15.97 11.34
C ARG A 367 7.52 -15.54 11.04
N PRO A 368 8.24 -16.26 10.19
CA PRO A 368 9.50 -15.80 9.66
C PRO A 368 9.27 -14.62 8.68
N SER A 369 10.20 -13.66 8.66
CA SER A 369 10.23 -12.65 7.62
C SER A 369 10.72 -13.27 6.30
N GLY A 370 10.10 -12.90 5.18
CA GLY A 370 10.55 -13.32 3.84
C GLY A 370 11.95 -12.78 3.51
N THR A 371 12.19 -11.50 3.83
CA THR A 371 13.35 -10.72 3.37
C THR A 371 14.46 -10.55 4.41
N GLU A 372 14.14 -10.64 5.70
CA GLU A 372 15.07 -10.37 6.80
C GLU A 372 15.32 -11.59 7.67
N PRO A 373 16.45 -11.71 8.36
CA PRO A 373 16.72 -12.78 9.31
C PRO A 373 16.03 -12.52 10.67
N VAL A 374 14.69 -12.35 10.64
CA VAL A 374 13.89 -12.09 11.83
C VAL A 374 12.66 -12.99 11.90
N ILE A 375 12.24 -13.33 13.12
CA ILE A 375 10.92 -13.85 13.44
C ILE A 375 10.06 -12.70 13.92
N ARG A 376 8.87 -12.58 13.35
CA ARG A 376 7.86 -11.59 13.73
C ARG A 376 6.85 -12.25 14.65
N VAL A 377 6.67 -11.69 15.84
CA VAL A 377 5.68 -12.10 16.83
C VAL A 377 4.61 -11.02 16.91
N LEU A 378 3.35 -11.44 16.86
CA LEU A 378 2.18 -10.63 17.13
C LEU A 378 1.34 -11.35 18.18
N ALA A 379 0.89 -10.63 19.21
CA ALA A 379 -0.16 -11.09 20.11
C ALA A 379 -1.28 -10.04 20.15
N GLU A 380 -2.52 -10.52 20.15
CA GLU A 380 -3.74 -9.71 20.31
C GLU A 380 -4.55 -10.27 21.47
N ALA A 381 -5.11 -9.38 22.30
CA ALA A 381 -5.99 -9.78 23.42
C ALA A 381 -6.99 -8.67 23.72
N GLU A 382 -7.96 -8.93 24.61
CA GLU A 382 -8.95 -7.93 25.04
C GLU A 382 -8.30 -6.75 25.80
N THR A 383 -7.14 -6.99 26.44
CA THR A 383 -6.39 -5.97 27.15
C THR A 383 -4.93 -5.88 26.68
N ALA A 384 -4.36 -4.66 26.74
CA ALA A 384 -2.95 -4.47 26.37
C ALA A 384 -1.98 -5.29 27.24
N PRO A 385 -2.14 -5.38 28.58
CA PRO A 385 -1.27 -6.24 29.40
C PRO A 385 -1.27 -7.71 29.00
N GLU A 386 -2.42 -8.27 28.61
CA GLU A 386 -2.52 -9.66 28.15
C GLU A 386 -1.81 -9.88 26.81
N ALA A 387 -1.95 -8.93 25.89
CA ALA A 387 -1.24 -8.97 24.60
C ALA A 387 0.28 -8.87 24.81
N GLU A 388 0.73 -7.96 25.68
CA GLU A 388 2.15 -7.79 26.03
C GLU A 388 2.74 -9.02 26.72
N GLU A 389 2.03 -9.63 27.68
CA GLU A 389 2.45 -10.87 28.36
C GLU A 389 2.64 -12.02 27.36
N ALA A 390 1.66 -12.21 26.48
CA ALA A 390 1.70 -13.27 25.47
C ALA A 390 2.83 -13.05 24.46
N CYS A 391 2.97 -11.83 23.95
CA CYS A 391 4.06 -11.44 23.06
C CYS A 391 5.42 -11.65 23.72
N GLY A 392 5.61 -11.19 24.96
CA GLY A 392 6.84 -11.34 25.71
C GLY A 392 7.20 -12.80 25.96
N THR A 393 6.21 -13.66 26.28
CA THR A 393 6.40 -15.10 26.47
C THR A 393 6.97 -15.77 25.22
N ILE A 394 6.36 -15.52 24.08
CA ILE A 394 6.81 -16.06 22.78
C ILE A 394 8.15 -15.47 22.37
N SER A 395 8.34 -14.18 22.54
CA SER A 395 9.58 -13.49 22.20
C SER A 395 10.78 -14.04 22.99
N ALA A 396 10.60 -14.31 24.28
CA ALA A 396 11.63 -14.93 25.11
C ALA A 396 11.97 -16.35 24.62
N LEU A 397 10.96 -17.11 24.20
CA LEU A 397 11.15 -18.46 23.64
C LEU A 397 11.91 -18.41 22.30
N VAL A 398 11.54 -17.49 21.40
CA VAL A 398 12.23 -17.28 20.12
C VAL A 398 13.70 -16.94 20.35
N ARG A 399 14.02 -16.01 21.26
CA ARG A 399 15.41 -15.63 21.56
C ARG A 399 16.22 -16.81 22.13
N ARG A 400 15.59 -17.62 22.97
CA ARG A 400 16.27 -18.77 23.57
C ARG A 400 16.60 -19.89 22.59
N GLU A 401 15.72 -20.12 21.60
CA GLU A 401 15.82 -21.27 20.71
C GLU A 401 16.42 -20.96 19.35
N LEU A 402 16.25 -19.72 18.86
CA LEU A 402 16.61 -19.33 17.50
C LEU A 402 17.60 -18.14 17.44
N GLY A 403 17.87 -17.51 18.60
CA GLY A 403 18.76 -16.34 18.73
C GLY A 403 20.24 -16.68 18.80
#